data_fc26847b0169404c1e98d949619b281e
#
_entry.id   fc26847b0169404c1e98d949619b281e
#
_cell.length_a   1.000
_cell.length_b   1.000
_cell.length_c   1.000
_cell.angle_alpha   90.00
_cell.angle_beta   90.00
_cell.angle_gamma   90.00
#
_symmetry.space_group_name_H-M   'P 1'
#
loop_
_entity.id
_entity.type
_entity.pdbx_description
1 polymer ?
#
loop_
_entity_poly.entity_id
_entity_poly.type
_entity_poly.pdbx_seq_one_letter_code
_entity_poly.pdbx_strand_id
1 'polypeptide(L)'
;MPTPPFQYQPMFPVGSDRTEYELITSDYVHTVDCNGHQMLQVDPEALRILAERAMHDVAFYLRPAHQKQVASILSDPEASDNDKFVALTFLRNAEVSALGQLPFCQDTGTAIILGKKGQNVWTGACDEEYLSHGVYDTYTRYNLRYSQNAPLDMYREVNTGCNLPAQIDLMATEGDEYKFLFIAKGGGSANKTYLYQETKALLTEERLFPFLVDKMRSLGTAACPPYHIAFVIGGTSAEANLKTVKLASAKYYDELPTEGNELGHAFRDLEMEQRLLEATHEIGLGAQFGGKYFAHDIRVIRMPRHGASCPVGLGVSCSADRNVRAKINKDGLWIERLEKHPARLIPEAMRHGTEGEVVKVDLNRPMDEIRKQLSQYPVSTRLSLSGTIVVGRDIAHAKLKERLDRGEELPQYIKDHPIYYAGPAKTPEGMPSGSFGPTTAGRMDPYVDLFQSHGGSLVMIAKGNRSQQVTDACKAHGGFYLGSIGGPAAILAQESIKRVECLEYPELGMEAIWRIEVENFPAFILVDDKGNDFFQQIRQCAGCPRS
;
A
#
# COMPACT_ATOMS: atom_id res chain seq x y z
N MET A 1 23.82 -30.92 31.03
CA MET A 1 22.56 -31.54 30.60
C MET A 1 22.90 -32.56 29.54
N PRO A 2 22.26 -33.74 29.46
CA PRO A 2 22.51 -34.68 28.39
C PRO A 2 22.10 -34.03 27.05
N THR A 3 22.85 -34.34 25.98
CA THR A 3 22.55 -33.88 24.64
C THR A 3 21.22 -34.48 24.20
N PRO A 4 20.21 -33.68 23.80
CA PRO A 4 18.96 -34.25 23.30
C PRO A 4 19.20 -35.02 22.00
N PRO A 5 18.43 -36.08 21.69
CA PRO A 5 18.52 -36.78 20.43
C PRO A 5 18.18 -35.83 19.27
N PHE A 6 18.80 -36.04 18.11
CA PHE A 6 18.44 -35.29 16.91
C PHE A 6 16.96 -35.50 16.56
N GLN A 7 16.24 -34.37 16.45
CA GLN A 7 14.85 -34.34 15.99
C GLN A 7 14.66 -33.14 15.06
N TYR A 8 14.24 -33.42 13.83
CA TYR A 8 13.98 -32.36 12.86
C TYR A 8 12.56 -31.80 13.02
N GLN A 9 12.44 -30.48 12.97
CA GLN A 9 11.18 -29.76 12.85
C GLN A 9 11.38 -28.54 11.93
N PRO A 10 10.46 -28.30 10.96
CA PRO A 10 10.54 -27.07 10.18
C PRO A 10 10.30 -25.85 11.07
N MET A 11 11.03 -24.76 10.81
CA MET A 11 10.84 -23.51 11.56
C MET A 11 9.45 -22.92 11.38
N PHE A 12 8.84 -23.13 10.22
CA PHE A 12 7.49 -22.67 9.90
C PHE A 12 6.60 -23.86 9.52
N PRO A 13 6.03 -24.57 10.50
CA PRO A 13 5.11 -25.69 10.24
C PRO A 13 3.74 -25.15 9.83
N VAL A 14 3.63 -24.65 8.61
CA VAL A 14 2.38 -24.15 8.02
C VAL A 14 1.46 -25.34 7.80
N GLY A 15 0.21 -25.23 8.23
CA GLY A 15 -0.83 -26.23 8.04
C GLY A 15 -1.24 -26.42 6.58
N SER A 16 -2.34 -27.13 6.37
CA SER A 16 -2.88 -27.37 5.03
C SER A 16 -3.31 -26.06 4.36
N ASP A 17 -2.99 -25.92 3.06
CA ASP A 17 -3.44 -24.78 2.27
C ASP A 17 -4.96 -24.86 2.01
N ARG A 18 -5.71 -23.89 2.52
CA ARG A 18 -7.17 -23.76 2.36
C ARG A 18 -7.58 -22.76 1.29
N THR A 19 -6.63 -22.30 0.48
CA THR A 19 -6.88 -21.33 -0.58
C THR A 19 -7.80 -21.92 -1.65
N GLU A 20 -8.82 -21.18 -2.03
CA GLU A 20 -9.65 -21.50 -3.19
C GLU A 20 -8.92 -21.11 -4.46
N TYR A 21 -8.67 -22.09 -5.32
CA TYR A 21 -7.99 -21.91 -6.59
C TYR A 21 -8.95 -22.01 -7.78
N GLU A 22 -8.63 -21.29 -8.86
CA GLU A 22 -9.19 -21.51 -10.19
C GLU A 22 -8.09 -22.02 -11.15
N LEU A 23 -8.46 -22.92 -12.06
CA LEU A 23 -7.55 -23.44 -13.07
C LEU A 23 -7.32 -22.35 -14.15
N ILE A 24 -6.04 -22.08 -14.46
CA ILE A 24 -5.67 -21.23 -15.60
C ILE A 24 -5.65 -22.09 -16.88
N THR A 25 -4.89 -23.18 -16.86
CA THR A 25 -4.79 -24.16 -17.95
C THR A 25 -4.24 -25.47 -17.42
N SER A 26 -4.62 -26.58 -18.06
CA SER A 26 -4.04 -27.91 -17.84
C SER A 26 -2.85 -28.22 -18.75
N ASP A 27 -2.54 -27.32 -19.69
CA ASP A 27 -1.38 -27.46 -20.56
C ASP A 27 -0.07 -27.17 -19.81
N TYR A 28 1.07 -27.38 -20.45
CA TYR A 28 2.42 -27.07 -19.96
C TYR A 28 2.93 -27.95 -18.80
N VAL A 29 2.21 -29.00 -18.42
CA VAL A 29 2.62 -29.91 -17.35
C VAL A 29 2.55 -31.38 -17.84
N HIS A 30 3.56 -32.17 -17.49
CA HIS A 30 3.64 -33.59 -17.80
C HIS A 30 4.23 -34.34 -16.61
N THR A 31 3.71 -35.51 -16.32
CA THR A 31 4.35 -36.43 -15.38
C THR A 31 5.26 -37.41 -16.14
N VAL A 32 6.51 -37.45 -15.73
CA VAL A 32 7.52 -38.36 -16.33
C VAL A 32 8.10 -39.28 -15.26
N ASP A 33 8.38 -40.53 -15.62
CA ASP A 33 9.11 -41.45 -14.76
C ASP A 33 10.61 -41.25 -14.95
N CYS A 34 11.32 -40.99 -13.87
CA CYS A 34 12.78 -40.93 -13.86
C CYS A 34 13.32 -41.95 -12.88
N ASN A 35 13.72 -43.12 -13.37
CA ASN A 35 14.25 -44.21 -12.56
C ASN A 35 13.32 -44.67 -11.42
N GLY A 36 12.03 -44.77 -11.69
CA GLY A 36 11.01 -45.15 -10.69
C GLY A 36 10.50 -44.02 -9.81
N HIS A 37 10.96 -42.80 -10.03
CA HIS A 37 10.46 -41.59 -9.37
C HIS A 37 9.56 -40.77 -10.31
N GLN A 38 8.37 -40.44 -9.86
CA GLN A 38 7.49 -39.58 -10.63
C GLN A 38 7.97 -38.12 -10.50
N MET A 39 8.27 -37.50 -11.64
CA MET A 39 8.70 -36.10 -11.72
C MET A 39 7.63 -35.29 -12.44
N LEU A 40 7.37 -34.11 -11.96
CA LEU A 40 6.57 -33.11 -12.67
C LEU A 40 7.47 -32.31 -13.61
N GLN A 41 7.33 -32.54 -14.89
CA GLN A 41 7.95 -31.71 -15.92
C GLN A 41 7.03 -30.54 -16.22
N VAL A 42 7.55 -29.33 -16.09
CA VAL A 42 6.84 -28.07 -16.36
C VAL A 42 7.53 -27.39 -17.54
N ASP A 43 6.78 -27.08 -18.58
CA ASP A 43 7.29 -26.25 -19.66
C ASP A 43 7.62 -24.85 -19.09
N PRO A 44 8.81 -24.30 -19.35
CA PRO A 44 9.19 -22.98 -18.83
C PRO A 44 8.21 -21.85 -19.14
N GLU A 45 7.51 -21.93 -20.27
CA GLU A 45 6.49 -20.95 -20.66
C GLU A 45 5.33 -20.88 -19.64
N ALA A 46 5.06 -21.96 -18.90
CA ALA A 46 4.11 -21.98 -17.80
C ALA A 46 4.43 -20.92 -16.73
N LEU A 47 5.72 -20.70 -16.42
CA LEU A 47 6.15 -19.72 -15.44
C LEU A 47 5.86 -18.29 -15.91
N ARG A 48 6.09 -18.01 -17.19
CA ARG A 48 5.77 -16.73 -17.81
C ARG A 48 4.28 -16.45 -17.79
N ILE A 49 3.45 -17.41 -18.22
CA ILE A 49 1.99 -17.30 -18.22
C ILE A 49 1.46 -17.09 -16.80
N LEU A 50 1.98 -17.86 -15.84
CA LEU A 50 1.56 -17.75 -14.44
C LEU A 50 1.91 -16.38 -13.84
N ALA A 51 3.13 -15.88 -14.09
CA ALA A 51 3.58 -14.59 -13.60
C ALA A 51 2.81 -13.43 -14.24
N GLU A 52 2.56 -13.47 -15.56
CA GLU A 52 1.74 -12.49 -16.26
C GLU A 52 0.33 -12.45 -15.67
N ARG A 53 -0.32 -13.61 -15.52
CA ARG A 53 -1.67 -13.70 -14.97
C ARG A 53 -1.73 -13.22 -13.52
N ALA A 54 -0.79 -13.62 -12.67
CA ALA A 54 -0.77 -13.25 -11.27
C ALA A 54 -0.56 -11.74 -11.07
N MET A 55 0.40 -11.15 -11.79
CA MET A 55 0.69 -9.72 -11.69
C MET A 55 -0.42 -8.86 -12.29
N HIS A 56 -1.10 -9.33 -13.34
CA HIS A 56 -2.33 -8.72 -13.85
C HIS A 56 -3.42 -8.75 -12.77
N ASP A 57 -3.71 -9.93 -12.23
CA ASP A 57 -4.83 -10.09 -11.30
C ASP A 57 -4.66 -9.26 -10.02
N VAL A 58 -3.46 -9.18 -9.45
CA VAL A 58 -3.22 -8.34 -8.26
C VAL A 58 -3.28 -6.83 -8.56
N ALA A 59 -3.13 -6.41 -9.81
CA ALA A 59 -3.27 -5.01 -10.17
C ALA A 59 -4.74 -4.55 -10.22
N PHE A 60 -5.67 -5.47 -10.52
CA PHE A 60 -7.07 -5.17 -10.79
C PHE A 60 -8.06 -5.77 -9.80
N TYR A 61 -7.71 -6.85 -9.10
CA TYR A 61 -8.58 -7.56 -8.16
C TYR A 61 -7.94 -7.67 -6.79
N LEU A 62 -8.77 -7.80 -5.76
CA LEU A 62 -8.33 -8.02 -4.39
C LEU A 62 -8.94 -9.32 -3.83
N ARG A 63 -8.36 -9.83 -2.74
CA ARG A 63 -8.86 -11.03 -2.06
C ARG A 63 -10.28 -10.84 -1.53
N PRO A 64 -11.16 -11.85 -1.64
CA PRO A 64 -12.51 -11.79 -1.10
C PRO A 64 -12.55 -11.48 0.40
N ALA A 65 -11.63 -12.04 1.18
CA ALA A 65 -11.56 -11.80 2.63
C ALA A 65 -11.25 -10.33 2.95
N HIS A 66 -10.31 -9.71 2.23
CA HIS A 66 -10.00 -8.28 2.37
C HIS A 66 -11.21 -7.42 2.02
N GLN A 67 -11.88 -7.69 0.89
CA GLN A 67 -13.06 -6.93 0.46
C GLN A 67 -14.21 -7.03 1.48
N LYS A 68 -14.41 -8.20 2.09
CA LYS A 68 -15.40 -8.39 3.17
C LYS A 68 -15.05 -7.58 4.42
N GLN A 69 -13.77 -7.48 4.79
CA GLN A 69 -13.33 -6.63 5.90
C GLN A 69 -13.60 -5.15 5.62
N VAL A 70 -13.35 -4.69 4.39
CA VAL A 70 -13.72 -3.33 3.99
C VAL A 70 -15.24 -3.12 4.06
N ALA A 71 -16.02 -4.05 3.56
CA ALA A 71 -17.49 -3.97 3.57
C ALA A 71 -18.07 -3.97 4.99
N SER A 72 -17.46 -4.69 5.94
CA SER A 72 -17.93 -4.74 7.34
C SER A 72 -17.90 -3.36 8.02
N ILE A 73 -17.03 -2.46 7.60
CA ILE A 73 -16.98 -1.08 8.11
C ILE A 73 -18.30 -0.34 7.84
N LEU A 74 -18.92 -0.60 6.69
CA LEU A 74 -20.16 0.07 6.29
C LEU A 74 -21.34 -0.26 7.20
N SER A 75 -21.35 -1.45 7.78
CA SER A 75 -22.41 -1.94 8.66
C SER A 75 -22.14 -1.74 10.15
N ASP A 76 -20.94 -1.27 10.52
CA ASP A 76 -20.59 -1.02 11.91
C ASP A 76 -21.18 0.30 12.40
N PRO A 77 -22.07 0.27 13.43
CA PRO A 77 -22.65 1.49 13.99
C PRO A 77 -21.63 2.40 14.69
N GLU A 78 -20.48 1.85 15.13
CA GLU A 78 -19.42 2.61 15.79
C GLU A 78 -18.39 3.19 14.81
N ALA A 79 -18.47 2.84 13.52
CA ALA A 79 -17.61 3.42 12.51
C ALA A 79 -17.95 4.90 12.29
N SER A 80 -16.92 5.75 12.19
CA SER A 80 -17.12 7.16 11.87
C SER A 80 -17.66 7.34 10.43
N ASP A 81 -18.29 8.48 10.17
CA ASP A 81 -18.73 8.82 8.80
C ASP A 81 -17.56 8.82 7.81
N ASN A 82 -16.38 9.26 8.26
CA ASN A 82 -15.18 9.25 7.45
C ASN A 82 -14.68 7.82 7.20
N ASP A 83 -14.70 6.92 8.20
CA ASP A 83 -14.37 5.49 8.00
C ASP A 83 -15.32 4.86 6.96
N LYS A 84 -16.62 5.09 7.07
CA LYS A 84 -17.62 4.57 6.13
C LYS A 84 -17.44 5.14 4.73
N PHE A 85 -17.19 6.44 4.61
CA PHE A 85 -16.96 7.09 3.31
C PHE A 85 -15.71 6.52 2.61
N VAL A 86 -14.61 6.36 3.34
CA VAL A 86 -13.37 5.77 2.80
C VAL A 86 -13.59 4.30 2.41
N ALA A 87 -14.26 3.51 3.25
CA ALA A 87 -14.58 2.11 2.95
C ALA A 87 -15.46 1.95 1.70
N LEU A 88 -16.50 2.77 1.58
CA LEU A 88 -17.34 2.79 0.37
C LEU A 88 -16.52 3.15 -0.88
N THR A 89 -15.64 4.16 -0.75
CA THR A 89 -14.78 4.58 -1.86
C THR A 89 -13.84 3.43 -2.29
N PHE A 90 -13.32 2.63 -1.36
CA PHE A 90 -12.51 1.45 -1.69
C PHE A 90 -13.31 0.39 -2.46
N LEU A 91 -14.53 0.08 -2.04
CA LEU A 91 -15.37 -0.90 -2.74
C LEU A 91 -15.77 -0.43 -4.14
N ARG A 92 -16.14 0.83 -4.29
CA ARG A 92 -16.44 1.43 -5.60
C ARG A 92 -15.19 1.47 -6.50
N ASN A 93 -14.04 1.78 -5.93
CA ASN A 93 -12.76 1.72 -6.65
C ASN A 93 -12.44 0.30 -7.12
N ALA A 94 -12.70 -0.71 -6.28
CA ALA A 94 -12.52 -2.11 -6.65
C ALA A 94 -13.44 -2.51 -7.81
N GLU A 95 -14.68 -2.01 -7.85
CA GLU A 95 -15.61 -2.21 -8.94
C GLU A 95 -15.09 -1.61 -10.27
N VAL A 96 -14.60 -0.37 -10.22
CA VAL A 96 -13.98 0.29 -11.37
C VAL A 96 -12.74 -0.47 -11.84
N SER A 97 -11.89 -0.86 -10.91
CA SER A 97 -10.65 -1.60 -11.22
C SER A 97 -10.94 -2.98 -11.83
N ALA A 98 -12.01 -3.66 -11.36
CA ALA A 98 -12.40 -4.97 -11.86
C ALA A 98 -12.80 -5.00 -13.36
N LEU A 99 -12.99 -3.82 -13.98
CA LEU A 99 -13.16 -3.71 -15.43
C LEU A 99 -11.86 -3.93 -16.22
N GLY A 100 -10.70 -4.02 -15.55
CA GLY A 100 -9.43 -4.40 -16.15
C GLY A 100 -8.72 -3.29 -16.94
N GLN A 101 -9.16 -2.03 -16.85
CA GLN A 101 -8.56 -0.90 -17.57
C GLN A 101 -7.72 0.00 -16.66
N LEU A 102 -8.26 0.35 -15.51
CA LEU A 102 -7.63 1.20 -14.51
C LEU A 102 -7.17 0.35 -13.32
N PRO A 103 -5.87 0.22 -13.04
CA PRO A 103 -5.42 -0.53 -11.87
C PRO A 103 -5.95 0.12 -10.59
N PHE A 104 -6.14 -0.69 -9.54
CA PHE A 104 -6.73 -0.27 -8.26
C PHE A 104 -6.01 0.95 -7.66
N CYS A 105 -4.69 0.96 -7.68
CA CYS A 105 -3.83 2.01 -7.16
C CYS A 105 -2.94 2.57 -8.28
N GLN A 106 -2.60 3.85 -8.24
CA GLN A 106 -1.65 4.47 -9.17
C GLN A 106 -0.22 3.95 -9.00
N ASP A 107 0.16 3.59 -7.77
CA ASP A 107 1.41 2.89 -7.51
C ASP A 107 1.19 1.39 -7.71
N THR A 108 1.47 0.91 -8.90
CA THR A 108 1.26 -0.49 -9.27
C THR A 108 2.34 -1.42 -8.69
N GLY A 109 3.32 -0.84 -8.01
CA GLY A 109 4.23 -1.52 -7.09
C GLY A 109 5.43 -2.17 -7.74
N THR A 110 6.30 -2.69 -6.87
CA THR A 110 7.37 -3.62 -7.23
C THR A 110 6.80 -5.03 -7.25
N ALA A 111 7.12 -5.82 -8.29
CA ALA A 111 6.78 -7.22 -8.35
C ALA A 111 7.70 -8.04 -7.44
N ILE A 112 7.10 -8.83 -6.55
CA ILE A 112 7.80 -9.75 -5.65
C ILE A 112 7.20 -11.14 -5.85
N ILE A 113 8.06 -12.12 -6.12
CA ILE A 113 7.68 -13.51 -6.36
C ILE A 113 8.44 -14.40 -5.38
N LEU A 114 7.72 -15.11 -4.55
CA LEU A 114 8.27 -16.07 -3.61
C LEU A 114 7.80 -17.45 -4.05
N GLY A 115 8.74 -18.34 -4.43
CA GLY A 115 8.46 -19.67 -4.94
C GLY A 115 9.01 -20.77 -4.04
N LYS A 116 8.24 -21.84 -3.85
CA LYS A 116 8.67 -23.11 -3.25
C LYS A 116 8.60 -24.19 -4.32
N LYS A 117 9.77 -24.54 -4.87
CA LYS A 117 9.91 -25.57 -5.91
C LYS A 117 10.09 -26.94 -5.28
N GLY A 118 9.14 -27.83 -5.48
CA GLY A 118 9.26 -29.22 -5.09
C GLY A 118 10.47 -29.87 -5.72
N GLN A 119 11.18 -30.71 -4.98
CA GLN A 119 12.39 -31.39 -5.49
C GLN A 119 12.13 -32.34 -6.69
N ASN A 120 10.88 -32.73 -6.89
CA ASN A 120 10.43 -33.53 -8.03
C ASN A 120 9.85 -32.69 -9.17
N VAL A 121 10.07 -31.36 -9.17
CA VAL A 121 9.67 -30.45 -10.24
C VAL A 121 10.87 -30.09 -11.10
N TRP A 122 10.77 -30.33 -12.40
CA TRP A 122 11.81 -29.99 -13.36
C TRP A 122 11.26 -29.04 -14.44
N THR A 123 11.94 -27.91 -14.64
CA THR A 123 11.61 -26.92 -15.66
C THR A 123 12.61 -26.93 -16.81
N GLY A 124 13.86 -27.34 -16.55
CA GLY A 124 14.91 -27.40 -17.57
C GLY A 124 15.40 -26.04 -18.08
N ALA A 125 15.06 -24.95 -17.40
CA ALA A 125 15.39 -23.57 -17.78
C ALA A 125 15.70 -22.69 -16.57
N CYS A 126 16.04 -21.43 -16.80
CA CYS A 126 16.17 -20.42 -15.76
C CYS A 126 14.78 -19.92 -15.35
N ASP A 127 14.26 -20.41 -14.22
CA ASP A 127 12.91 -20.07 -13.74
C ASP A 127 12.75 -18.56 -13.51
N GLU A 128 13.78 -17.90 -12.99
CA GLU A 128 13.78 -16.45 -12.74
C GLU A 128 13.60 -15.63 -14.02
N GLU A 129 14.23 -16.06 -15.13
CA GLU A 129 14.11 -15.40 -16.43
C GLU A 129 12.67 -15.44 -16.96
N TYR A 130 12.02 -16.61 -16.92
CA TYR A 130 10.64 -16.76 -17.37
C TYR A 130 9.64 -16.02 -16.49
N LEU A 131 9.82 -16.07 -15.17
CA LEU A 131 9.00 -15.29 -14.23
C LEU A 131 9.16 -13.80 -14.47
N SER A 132 10.39 -13.31 -14.68
CA SER A 132 10.67 -11.91 -15.03
C SER A 132 10.02 -11.51 -16.34
N HIS A 133 10.01 -12.41 -17.34
CA HIS A 133 9.35 -12.15 -18.62
C HIS A 133 7.84 -11.97 -18.45
N GLY A 134 7.17 -12.76 -17.60
CA GLY A 134 5.75 -12.57 -17.28
C GLY A 134 5.48 -11.23 -16.59
N VAL A 135 6.36 -10.79 -15.69
CA VAL A 135 6.30 -9.44 -15.09
C VAL A 135 6.45 -8.35 -16.16
N TYR A 136 7.46 -8.48 -17.04
CA TYR A 136 7.66 -7.56 -18.16
C TYR A 136 6.42 -7.44 -19.03
N ASP A 137 5.82 -8.56 -19.43
CA ASP A 137 4.62 -8.58 -20.25
C ASP A 137 3.46 -7.83 -19.58
N THR A 138 3.25 -8.06 -18.29
CA THR A 138 2.20 -7.38 -17.54
C THR A 138 2.38 -5.87 -17.54
N TYR A 139 3.55 -5.39 -17.15
CA TYR A 139 3.78 -3.95 -17.02
C TYR A 139 3.88 -3.21 -18.35
N THR A 140 4.23 -3.90 -19.44
CA THR A 140 4.29 -3.29 -20.78
C THR A 140 2.97 -3.32 -21.54
N ARG A 141 2.15 -4.36 -21.35
CA ARG A 141 0.87 -4.53 -22.06
C ARG A 141 -0.30 -3.79 -21.41
N TYR A 142 -0.32 -3.73 -20.07
CA TYR A 142 -1.42 -3.10 -19.34
C TYR A 142 -1.09 -1.66 -18.91
N ASN A 143 -2.09 -0.92 -18.43
CA ASN A 143 -1.95 0.48 -18.04
C ASN A 143 -1.34 0.64 -16.65
N LEU A 144 -0.23 -0.05 -16.39
CA LEU A 144 0.49 -0.02 -15.13
C LEU A 144 1.62 1.01 -15.17
N ARG A 145 2.02 1.51 -14.00
CA ARG A 145 3.09 2.49 -13.84
C ARG A 145 4.43 1.80 -13.68
N TYR A 146 5.46 2.30 -14.36
CA TYR A 146 6.84 1.87 -14.12
C TYR A 146 7.39 2.58 -12.89
N SER A 147 7.74 1.82 -11.86
CA SER A 147 8.21 2.35 -10.57
C SER A 147 9.62 1.91 -10.20
N GLN A 148 10.29 1.12 -11.05
CA GLN A 148 11.64 0.65 -10.81
C GLN A 148 12.67 1.58 -11.45
N ASN A 149 13.64 2.02 -10.62
CA ASN A 149 14.80 2.78 -11.07
C ASN A 149 16.04 1.90 -11.04
N ALA A 150 16.81 1.95 -12.11
CA ALA A 150 18.11 1.30 -12.21
C ALA A 150 19.21 2.28 -11.79
N PRO A 151 20.10 1.91 -10.85
CA PRO A 151 21.26 2.70 -10.51
C PRO A 151 22.29 2.62 -11.66
N LEU A 152 22.70 3.78 -12.18
CA LEU A 152 23.79 3.88 -13.16
C LEU A 152 25.15 4.00 -12.45
N ASP A 153 25.15 4.63 -11.31
CA ASP A 153 26.24 4.70 -10.34
C ASP A 153 25.66 5.02 -8.94
N MET A 154 26.49 5.43 -7.99
CA MET A 154 26.04 5.71 -6.63
C MET A 154 25.01 6.86 -6.55
N TYR A 155 24.96 7.76 -7.51
CA TYR A 155 24.18 9.00 -7.46
C TYR A 155 23.16 9.14 -8.58
N ARG A 156 23.37 8.46 -9.72
CA ARG A 156 22.50 8.58 -10.90
C ARG A 156 21.64 7.34 -11.08
N GLU A 157 20.38 7.58 -11.40
CA GLU A 157 19.38 6.55 -11.65
C GLU A 157 18.62 6.83 -12.95
N VAL A 158 18.05 5.78 -13.52
CA VAL A 158 17.14 5.85 -14.66
C VAL A 158 15.96 4.92 -14.44
N ASN A 159 14.76 5.35 -14.80
CA ASN A 159 13.60 4.46 -14.77
C ASN A 159 13.78 3.36 -15.82
N THR A 160 13.53 2.09 -15.44
CA THR A 160 13.79 0.95 -16.32
C THR A 160 12.81 0.83 -17.49
N GLY A 161 11.68 1.52 -17.44
CA GLY A 161 10.67 1.52 -18.51
C GLY A 161 9.93 0.18 -18.70
N CYS A 162 10.10 -0.75 -17.79
CA CYS A 162 9.44 -2.08 -17.82
C CYS A 162 9.13 -2.66 -16.45
N ASN A 163 9.42 -1.92 -15.39
CA ASN A 163 9.26 -2.32 -13.97
C ASN A 163 10.12 -3.54 -13.53
N LEU A 164 11.13 -3.90 -14.29
CA LEU A 164 12.17 -4.85 -13.87
C LEU A 164 13.38 -4.08 -13.27
N PRO A 165 14.20 -4.74 -12.44
CA PRO A 165 14.07 -6.14 -12.00
C PRO A 165 12.95 -6.35 -10.98
N ALA A 166 12.38 -7.56 -10.98
CA ALA A 166 11.52 -8.04 -9.91
C ALA A 166 12.37 -8.63 -8.78
N GLN A 167 11.84 -8.68 -7.56
CA GLN A 167 12.41 -9.52 -6.50
C GLN A 167 11.87 -10.94 -6.66
N ILE A 168 12.74 -11.91 -6.90
CA ILE A 168 12.36 -13.32 -7.08
C ILE A 168 13.20 -14.19 -6.15
N ASP A 169 12.54 -14.85 -5.20
CA ASP A 169 13.15 -15.77 -4.25
C ASP A 169 12.58 -17.18 -4.46
N LEU A 170 13.39 -18.10 -4.93
CA LEU A 170 13.00 -19.48 -5.16
C LEU A 170 13.69 -20.40 -4.15
N MET A 171 12.92 -21.23 -3.46
CA MET A 171 13.40 -22.15 -2.43
C MET A 171 13.02 -23.57 -2.79
N ALA A 172 13.94 -24.52 -2.58
CA ALA A 172 13.65 -25.94 -2.68
C ALA A 172 12.76 -26.41 -1.51
N THR A 173 11.85 -27.31 -1.79
CA THR A 173 11.01 -28.00 -0.80
C THR A 173 10.77 -29.44 -1.21
N GLU A 174 10.20 -30.26 -0.35
CA GLU A 174 9.77 -31.61 -0.70
C GLU A 174 8.56 -31.61 -1.63
N GLY A 175 8.39 -32.69 -2.40
CA GLY A 175 7.20 -32.95 -3.20
C GLY A 175 7.33 -32.61 -4.68
N ASP A 176 6.18 -32.59 -5.34
CA ASP A 176 5.99 -32.47 -6.78
C ASP A 176 5.12 -31.28 -7.19
N GLU A 177 4.95 -30.30 -6.28
CA GLU A 177 4.27 -29.06 -6.57
C GLU A 177 5.24 -27.89 -6.61
N TYR A 178 4.94 -26.88 -7.45
CA TYR A 178 5.63 -25.61 -7.46
C TYR A 178 4.64 -24.53 -6.99
N LYS A 179 4.85 -24.01 -5.78
CA LYS A 179 3.94 -23.06 -5.12
C LYS A 179 4.51 -21.66 -5.14
N PHE A 180 3.65 -20.65 -5.32
CA PHE A 180 4.05 -19.27 -5.43
C PHE A 180 3.18 -18.35 -4.56
N LEU A 181 3.80 -17.27 -4.10
CA LEU A 181 3.12 -16.07 -3.62
C LEU A 181 3.62 -14.88 -4.45
N PHE A 182 2.72 -14.23 -5.15
CA PHE A 182 2.97 -13.00 -5.89
C PHE A 182 2.47 -11.81 -5.09
N ILE A 183 3.28 -10.77 -5.02
CA ILE A 183 2.97 -9.54 -4.28
C ILE A 183 3.31 -8.33 -5.17
N ALA A 184 2.40 -7.37 -5.29
CA ALA A 184 2.70 -6.05 -5.83
C ALA A 184 2.79 -5.06 -4.66
N LYS A 185 4.00 -4.62 -4.33
CA LYS A 185 4.27 -3.76 -3.16
C LYS A 185 4.53 -2.33 -3.58
N GLY A 186 3.63 -1.41 -3.22
CA GLY A 186 3.82 0.01 -3.45
C GLY A 186 4.86 0.64 -2.51
N GLY A 187 5.47 1.74 -2.94
CA GLY A 187 6.51 2.43 -2.17
C GLY A 187 6.04 2.92 -0.80
N GLY A 188 4.78 3.36 -0.69
CA GLY A 188 4.20 3.77 0.59
C GLY A 188 4.20 2.67 1.64
N SER A 189 3.77 1.46 1.27
CA SER A 189 3.79 0.29 2.16
C SER A 189 5.21 -0.19 2.43
N ALA A 190 6.07 -0.22 1.41
CA ALA A 190 7.47 -0.65 1.55
C ALA A 190 8.22 0.23 2.56
N ASN A 191 7.97 1.54 2.55
CA ASN A 191 8.55 2.50 3.49
C ASN A 191 8.05 2.37 4.93
N LYS A 192 7.05 1.52 5.19
CA LYS A 192 6.53 1.21 6.53
C LYS A 192 6.98 -0.17 7.01
N THR A 193 8.18 -0.56 6.63
CA THR A 193 8.86 -1.76 7.12
C THR A 193 10.04 -1.36 7.99
N TYR A 194 10.05 -1.84 9.23
CA TYR A 194 11.03 -1.48 10.25
C TYR A 194 11.60 -2.73 10.91
N LEU A 195 12.86 -2.63 11.33
CA LEU A 195 13.52 -3.61 12.17
C LEU A 195 14.14 -2.88 13.38
N TYR A 196 13.70 -3.28 14.58
CA TYR A 196 14.22 -2.80 15.84
C TYR A 196 15.09 -3.88 16.46
N GLN A 197 16.31 -3.53 16.82
CA GLN A 197 17.22 -4.45 17.49
C GLN A 197 17.07 -4.27 19.00
N GLU A 198 16.40 -5.22 19.62
CA GLU A 198 16.09 -5.22 21.04
C GLU A 198 16.85 -6.35 21.77
N THR A 199 16.63 -6.46 23.05
CA THR A 199 17.20 -7.51 23.90
C THR A 199 16.11 -8.32 24.58
N LYS A 200 16.50 -9.43 25.26
CA LYS A 200 15.57 -10.22 26.07
C LYS A 200 14.80 -9.36 27.10
N ALA A 201 15.34 -8.21 27.51
CA ALA A 201 14.69 -7.32 28.47
C ALA A 201 13.32 -6.78 27.97
N LEU A 202 13.10 -6.78 26.65
CA LEU A 202 11.80 -6.41 26.07
C LEU A 202 10.72 -7.48 26.28
N LEU A 203 11.11 -8.75 26.45
CA LEU A 203 10.19 -9.89 26.51
C LEU A 203 9.54 -10.05 27.88
N THR A 204 8.89 -9.01 28.36
CA THR A 204 7.98 -9.00 29.51
C THR A 204 6.67 -8.35 29.12
N GLU A 205 5.60 -8.66 29.80
CA GLU A 205 4.28 -8.11 29.49
C GLU A 205 4.24 -6.58 29.63
N GLU A 206 4.90 -6.05 30.66
CA GLU A 206 4.94 -4.62 30.97
C GLU A 206 5.73 -3.80 29.93
N ARG A 207 6.59 -4.45 29.12
CA ARG A 207 7.44 -3.76 28.13
C ARG A 207 7.04 -4.03 26.71
N LEU A 208 6.74 -5.28 26.36
CA LEU A 208 6.49 -5.69 24.97
C LEU A 208 5.23 -5.01 24.41
N PHE A 209 4.11 -5.13 25.10
CA PHE A 209 2.85 -4.58 24.59
C PHE A 209 2.90 -3.06 24.38
N PRO A 210 3.35 -2.24 25.35
CA PRO A 210 3.49 -0.79 25.12
C PRO A 210 4.47 -0.44 23.99
N PHE A 211 5.57 -1.20 23.84
CA PHE A 211 6.51 -1.01 22.74
C PHE A 211 5.83 -1.24 21.39
N LEU A 212 5.10 -2.34 21.22
CA LEU A 212 4.40 -2.65 19.97
C LEU A 212 3.35 -1.58 19.64
N VAL A 213 2.59 -1.11 20.64
CA VAL A 213 1.60 -0.02 20.46
C VAL A 213 2.28 1.27 20.03
N ASP A 214 3.41 1.66 20.63
CA ASP A 214 4.19 2.84 20.25
C ASP A 214 4.65 2.77 18.79
N LYS A 215 5.22 1.62 18.38
CA LYS A 215 5.69 1.43 17.00
C LYS A 215 4.53 1.42 16.00
N MET A 216 3.39 0.84 16.35
CA MET A 216 2.19 0.83 15.54
C MET A 216 1.64 2.25 15.31
N ARG A 217 1.58 3.08 16.36
CA ARG A 217 1.19 4.50 16.25
C ARG A 217 2.09 5.30 15.30
N SER A 218 3.37 4.97 15.24
CA SER A 218 4.35 5.64 14.38
C SER A 218 4.15 5.38 12.88
N LEU A 219 3.33 4.40 12.49
CA LEU A 219 3.03 4.10 11.08
C LEU A 219 2.37 5.29 10.36
N GLY A 220 1.46 6.00 11.03
CA GLY A 220 0.71 7.09 10.42
C GLY A 220 -0.16 6.63 9.25
N THR A 221 -0.60 7.57 8.41
CA THR A 221 -1.55 7.29 7.31
C THR A 221 -0.92 7.29 5.91
N ALA A 222 0.38 7.54 5.79
CA ALA A 222 1.05 7.68 4.49
C ALA A 222 1.02 6.42 3.61
N ALA A 223 0.91 5.23 4.21
CA ALA A 223 0.78 3.96 3.50
C ALA A 223 -0.67 3.52 3.24
N CYS A 224 -1.65 4.38 3.48
CA CYS A 224 -3.07 4.18 3.19
C CYS A 224 -3.73 3.08 4.04
N PRO A 225 -4.05 3.35 5.32
CA PRO A 225 -4.89 2.45 6.11
C PRO A 225 -6.31 2.33 5.54
N PRO A 226 -7.12 1.34 5.98
CA PRO A 226 -6.85 0.34 7.02
C PRO A 226 -5.75 -0.65 6.62
N TYR A 227 -4.90 -0.98 7.59
CA TYR A 227 -3.76 -1.86 7.37
C TYR A 227 -4.03 -3.32 7.72
N HIS A 228 -3.30 -4.24 7.07
CA HIS A 228 -2.94 -5.52 7.64
C HIS A 228 -1.55 -5.37 8.25
N ILE A 229 -1.46 -5.33 9.58
CA ILE A 229 -0.20 -5.09 10.29
C ILE A 229 0.45 -6.44 10.63
N ALA A 230 1.76 -6.53 10.50
CA ALA A 230 2.52 -7.68 10.93
C ALA A 230 3.66 -7.28 11.87
N PHE A 231 3.69 -7.89 13.05
CA PHE A 231 4.81 -7.88 13.95
C PHE A 231 5.49 -9.25 13.97
N VAL A 232 6.80 -9.25 13.97
CA VAL A 232 7.60 -10.47 14.12
C VAL A 232 8.63 -10.26 15.23
N ILE A 233 8.54 -11.06 16.28
CA ILE A 233 9.40 -10.98 17.45
C ILE A 233 10.35 -12.17 17.44
N GLY A 234 11.66 -11.89 17.33
CA GLY A 234 12.73 -12.88 17.16
C GLY A 234 13.11 -13.07 15.70
N GLY A 235 13.82 -14.12 15.44
CA GLY A 235 14.42 -14.45 14.15
C GLY A 235 15.89 -14.83 14.33
N THR A 236 16.36 -15.78 13.56
CA THR A 236 17.76 -16.25 13.57
C THR A 236 18.70 -15.28 12.86
N SER A 237 18.14 -14.35 12.09
CA SER A 237 18.83 -13.22 11.43
C SER A 237 17.85 -12.07 11.20
N ALA A 238 18.39 -10.89 10.91
CA ALA A 238 17.60 -9.72 10.50
C ALA A 238 16.79 -10.00 9.23
N GLU A 239 17.39 -10.67 8.25
CA GLU A 239 16.73 -11.08 7.02
C GLU A 239 15.55 -12.02 7.27
N ALA A 240 15.74 -13.07 8.10
CA ALA A 240 14.68 -14.01 8.45
C ALA A 240 13.50 -13.30 9.13
N ASN A 241 13.76 -12.33 10.01
CA ASN A 241 12.72 -11.51 10.63
C ASN A 241 11.94 -10.71 9.58
N LEU A 242 12.62 -9.90 8.76
CA LEU A 242 11.97 -9.04 7.75
C LEU A 242 11.23 -9.83 6.65
N LYS A 243 11.78 -10.98 6.23
CA LYS A 243 11.08 -11.89 5.30
C LYS A 243 9.79 -12.42 5.93
N THR A 244 9.83 -12.77 7.21
CA THR A 244 8.65 -13.22 7.95
C THR A 244 7.62 -12.10 8.09
N VAL A 245 8.01 -10.85 8.33
CA VAL A 245 7.11 -9.67 8.31
C VAL A 245 6.38 -9.56 6.98
N LYS A 246 7.09 -9.65 5.86
CA LYS A 246 6.48 -9.59 4.53
C LYS A 246 5.45 -10.69 4.32
N LEU A 247 5.79 -11.92 4.64
CA LEU A 247 4.91 -13.09 4.50
C LEU A 247 3.70 -13.01 5.43
N ALA A 248 3.90 -12.59 6.68
CA ALA A 248 2.83 -12.40 7.65
C ALA A 248 1.84 -11.30 7.21
N SER A 249 2.33 -10.18 6.69
CA SER A 249 1.48 -9.10 6.15
C SER A 249 0.64 -9.54 4.94
N ALA A 250 1.10 -10.56 4.20
CA ALA A 250 0.38 -11.20 3.10
C ALA A 250 -0.50 -12.39 3.54
N LYS A 251 -0.64 -12.61 4.85
CA LYS A 251 -1.42 -13.72 5.46
C LYS A 251 -0.91 -15.12 5.10
N TYR A 252 0.36 -15.22 4.71
CA TYR A 252 0.96 -16.51 4.32
C TYR A 252 1.12 -17.46 5.50
N TYR A 253 1.26 -16.93 6.71
CA TYR A 253 1.49 -17.69 7.94
C TYR A 253 0.25 -17.83 8.84
N ASP A 254 -0.96 -17.64 8.30
CA ASP A 254 -2.19 -17.73 9.09
C ASP A 254 -2.46 -19.11 9.69
N GLU A 255 -1.93 -20.16 9.10
CA GLU A 255 -2.06 -21.55 9.57
C GLU A 255 -0.87 -22.04 10.43
N LEU A 256 -0.03 -21.13 10.95
CA LEU A 256 0.98 -21.50 11.94
C LEU A 256 0.32 -21.96 13.25
N PRO A 257 1.01 -22.81 14.04
CA PRO A 257 0.60 -23.09 15.41
C PRO A 257 0.40 -21.84 16.25
N THR A 258 -0.42 -21.93 17.29
CA THR A 258 -0.69 -20.81 18.21
C THR A 258 0.14 -20.88 19.50
N GLU A 259 0.94 -21.93 19.65
CA GLU A 259 1.84 -22.15 20.79
C GLU A 259 3.23 -22.57 20.30
N GLY A 260 4.25 -22.22 21.04
CA GLY A 260 5.62 -22.65 20.80
C GLY A 260 5.94 -24.02 21.36
N ASN A 261 7.12 -24.57 21.04
CA ASN A 261 7.64 -25.78 21.63
C ASN A 261 9.17 -25.71 21.83
N GLU A 262 9.74 -26.70 22.47
CA GLU A 262 11.18 -26.76 22.78
C GLU A 262 12.06 -26.99 21.53
N LEU A 263 11.51 -27.48 20.42
CA LEU A 263 12.23 -27.69 19.16
C LEU A 263 12.37 -26.40 18.35
N GLY A 264 11.62 -25.33 18.71
CA GLY A 264 11.85 -24.00 18.17
C GLY A 264 11.16 -23.68 16.86
N HIS A 265 9.89 -24.08 16.66
CA HIS A 265 9.11 -23.53 15.55
C HIS A 265 8.54 -22.14 15.85
N ALA A 266 8.21 -21.41 14.80
CA ALA A 266 7.47 -20.16 14.88
C ALA A 266 6.00 -20.41 15.19
N PHE A 267 5.35 -19.47 15.90
CA PHE A 267 3.93 -19.53 16.20
C PHE A 267 3.28 -18.14 16.16
N ARG A 268 1.96 -18.12 16.01
CA ARG A 268 1.13 -16.90 16.11
C ARG A 268 0.62 -16.73 17.53
N ASP A 269 0.74 -15.52 18.05
CA ASP A 269 0.16 -15.14 19.34
C ASP A 269 -1.20 -14.45 19.12
N LEU A 270 -2.27 -15.24 19.10
CA LEU A 270 -3.62 -14.74 18.81
C LEU A 270 -4.15 -13.78 19.88
N GLU A 271 -3.75 -13.95 21.14
CA GLU A 271 -4.14 -13.05 22.23
C GLU A 271 -3.50 -11.67 22.02
N MET A 272 -2.20 -11.64 21.73
CA MET A 272 -1.49 -10.40 21.43
C MET A 272 -2.03 -9.70 20.17
N GLU A 273 -2.38 -10.47 19.12
CA GLU A 273 -3.03 -9.95 17.91
C GLU A 273 -4.33 -9.22 18.24
N GLN A 274 -5.18 -9.83 19.07
CA GLN A 274 -6.47 -9.23 19.46
C GLN A 274 -6.27 -7.97 20.31
N ARG A 275 -5.41 -8.02 21.32
CA ARG A 275 -5.10 -6.87 22.18
C ARG A 275 -4.54 -5.67 21.39
N LEU A 276 -3.67 -5.93 20.42
CA LEU A 276 -3.13 -4.89 19.55
C LEU A 276 -4.18 -4.34 18.61
N LEU A 277 -5.07 -5.17 18.07
CA LEU A 277 -6.18 -4.72 17.23
C LEU A 277 -7.11 -3.78 18.02
N GLU A 278 -7.46 -4.13 19.25
CA GLU A 278 -8.23 -3.25 20.14
C GLU A 278 -7.51 -1.92 20.39
N ALA A 279 -6.19 -1.97 20.63
CA ALA A 279 -5.38 -0.76 20.79
C ALA A 279 -5.38 0.14 19.53
N THR A 280 -5.58 -0.41 18.31
CA THR A 280 -5.70 0.43 17.09
C THR A 280 -6.93 1.31 17.11
N HIS A 281 -8.02 0.88 17.73
CA HIS A 281 -9.26 1.65 17.83
C HIS A 281 -9.06 2.95 18.63
N GLU A 282 -8.11 2.94 19.58
CA GLU A 282 -7.78 4.11 20.39
C GLU A 282 -6.80 5.07 19.71
N ILE A 283 -6.16 4.68 18.61
CA ILE A 283 -5.25 5.56 17.85
C ILE A 283 -6.01 6.76 17.30
N GLY A 284 -7.27 6.60 16.87
CA GLY A 284 -8.14 7.67 16.40
C GLY A 284 -7.90 8.08 14.94
N LEU A 285 -6.87 7.59 14.27
CA LEU A 285 -6.57 7.90 12.85
C LEU A 285 -7.60 7.30 11.88
N GLY A 286 -8.23 6.19 12.26
CA GLY A 286 -9.21 5.48 11.46
C GLY A 286 -8.71 5.10 10.07
N ALA A 287 -9.62 5.01 9.13
CA ALA A 287 -9.32 4.80 7.73
C ALA A 287 -8.87 6.12 7.07
N GLN A 288 -7.79 6.74 7.56
CA GLN A 288 -7.07 7.94 7.11
C GLN A 288 -7.57 9.29 7.65
N PHE A 289 -8.84 9.48 7.98
CA PHE A 289 -9.41 10.80 8.31
C PHE A 289 -10.23 10.81 9.60
N GLY A 290 -9.85 9.99 10.57
CA GLY A 290 -10.48 9.88 11.87
C GLY A 290 -11.47 8.74 11.98
N GLY A 291 -11.42 8.03 13.11
CA GLY A 291 -12.25 6.86 13.40
C GLY A 291 -11.45 5.74 14.05
N LYS A 292 -11.99 4.52 14.03
CA LYS A 292 -11.37 3.34 14.67
C LYS A 292 -10.65 2.39 13.70
N TYR A 293 -10.93 2.46 12.40
CA TYR A 293 -10.44 1.49 11.43
C TYR A 293 -9.04 1.78 10.89
N PHE A 294 -8.07 1.91 11.80
CA PHE A 294 -6.66 2.04 11.43
C PHE A 294 -6.07 0.74 10.87
N ALA A 295 -6.54 -0.40 11.35
CA ALA A 295 -6.17 -1.71 10.85
C ALA A 295 -7.41 -2.60 10.67
N HIS A 296 -7.35 -3.50 9.69
CA HIS A 296 -8.30 -4.59 9.52
C HIS A 296 -8.00 -5.75 10.46
N ASP A 297 -6.72 -6.06 10.61
CA ASP A 297 -6.21 -7.15 11.43
C ASP A 297 -4.71 -6.98 11.70
N ILE A 298 -4.21 -7.74 12.65
CA ILE A 298 -2.81 -7.76 13.05
C ILE A 298 -2.34 -9.22 13.07
N ARG A 299 -1.08 -9.46 12.67
CA ARG A 299 -0.36 -10.73 12.86
C ARG A 299 0.79 -10.49 13.81
N VAL A 300 0.91 -11.36 14.80
CA VAL A 300 2.05 -11.38 15.73
C VAL A 300 2.68 -12.76 15.67
N ILE A 301 3.88 -12.82 15.09
CA ILE A 301 4.64 -14.06 14.95
C ILE A 301 5.82 -14.04 15.91
N ARG A 302 5.94 -15.09 16.71
CA ARG A 302 7.08 -15.34 17.58
C ARG A 302 8.00 -16.36 16.94
N MET A 303 9.27 -16.02 16.79
CA MET A 303 10.29 -16.89 16.17
C MET A 303 11.38 -17.27 17.18
N PRO A 304 12.07 -18.38 16.97
CA PRO A 304 13.36 -18.65 17.63
C PRO A 304 14.34 -17.50 17.37
N ARG A 305 15.23 -17.25 18.31
CA ARG A 305 16.22 -16.18 18.23
C ARG A 305 17.57 -16.60 18.78
N HIS A 306 18.62 -15.89 18.40
CA HIS A 306 19.90 -15.97 19.11
C HIS A 306 19.73 -15.39 20.53
N GLY A 307 20.33 -16.03 21.54
CA GLY A 307 20.16 -15.63 22.95
C GLY A 307 20.52 -14.17 23.26
N ALA A 308 21.48 -13.60 22.53
CA ALA A 308 21.95 -12.23 22.70
C ALA A 308 21.21 -11.18 21.85
N SER A 309 20.23 -11.58 21.05
CA SER A 309 19.52 -10.71 20.08
C SER A 309 18.01 -10.92 20.18
N CYS A 310 17.24 -9.86 20.05
CA CYS A 310 15.79 -9.91 19.97
C CYS A 310 15.29 -8.92 18.92
N PRO A 311 15.45 -9.22 17.62
CA PRO A 311 14.93 -8.36 16.59
C PRO A 311 13.41 -8.32 16.64
N VAL A 312 12.82 -7.14 16.45
CA VAL A 312 11.39 -6.93 16.32
C VAL A 312 11.12 -6.26 14.97
N GLY A 313 10.46 -6.97 14.09
CA GLY A 313 10.05 -6.47 12.78
C GLY A 313 8.63 -5.94 12.79
N LEU A 314 8.39 -4.89 12.04
CA LEU A 314 7.07 -4.30 11.80
C LEU A 314 6.91 -4.03 10.31
N GLY A 315 5.78 -4.39 9.74
CA GLY A 315 5.44 -4.05 8.36
C GLY A 315 3.93 -4.09 8.12
N VAL A 316 3.53 -3.58 6.97
CA VAL A 316 2.11 -3.48 6.61
C VAL A 316 1.84 -3.97 5.19
N SER A 317 0.63 -4.49 4.97
CA SER A 317 -0.08 -4.44 3.71
C SER A 317 -1.15 -3.35 3.81
N CYS A 318 -1.25 -2.50 2.80
CA CYS A 318 -2.17 -1.34 2.84
C CYS A 318 -3.56 -1.69 2.32
N SER A 319 -4.43 -0.70 2.22
CA SER A 319 -5.77 -0.84 1.65
C SER A 319 -5.81 -1.40 0.21
N ALA A 320 -4.70 -1.30 -0.52
CA ALA A 320 -4.47 -2.02 -1.77
C ALA A 320 -3.69 -3.32 -1.47
N ASP A 321 -4.35 -4.30 -0.86
CA ASP A 321 -3.77 -5.58 -0.42
C ASP A 321 -3.57 -6.53 -1.61
N ARG A 322 -2.48 -6.31 -2.36
CA ARG A 322 -2.22 -6.94 -3.66
C ARG A 322 -1.32 -8.16 -3.53
N ASN A 323 -1.92 -9.26 -3.11
CA ASN A 323 -1.25 -10.55 -2.94
C ASN A 323 -2.10 -11.65 -3.59
N VAL A 324 -1.47 -12.61 -4.24
CA VAL A 324 -2.15 -13.79 -4.81
C VAL A 324 -1.27 -15.02 -4.70
N ARG A 325 -1.86 -16.14 -4.30
CA ARG A 325 -1.20 -17.45 -4.33
C ARG A 325 -1.41 -18.10 -5.69
N ALA A 326 -0.44 -18.89 -6.10
CA ALA A 326 -0.54 -19.72 -7.30
C ALA A 326 0.23 -21.03 -7.10
N LYS A 327 -0.08 -22.03 -7.92
CA LYS A 327 0.65 -23.29 -7.90
C LYS A 327 0.62 -23.97 -9.27
N ILE A 328 1.63 -24.77 -9.49
CA ILE A 328 1.72 -25.69 -10.62
C ILE A 328 1.80 -27.10 -10.04
N ASN A 329 0.93 -27.98 -10.49
CA ASN A 329 0.93 -29.40 -10.15
C ASN A 329 0.63 -30.25 -11.41
N LYS A 330 0.48 -31.56 -11.23
CA LYS A 330 0.21 -32.49 -12.34
C LYS A 330 -1.08 -32.19 -13.12
N ASP A 331 -2.01 -31.46 -12.54
CA ASP A 331 -3.32 -31.14 -13.13
C ASP A 331 -3.32 -29.78 -13.85
N GLY A 332 -2.22 -29.00 -13.75
CA GLY A 332 -2.09 -27.72 -14.46
C GLY A 332 -1.59 -26.55 -13.61
N LEU A 333 -1.86 -25.35 -14.11
CA LEU A 333 -1.53 -24.06 -13.52
C LEU A 333 -2.77 -23.51 -12.80
N TRP A 334 -2.60 -23.15 -11.53
CA TRP A 334 -3.70 -22.70 -10.66
C TRP A 334 -3.38 -21.36 -10.04
N ILE A 335 -4.41 -20.52 -9.91
CA ILE A 335 -4.31 -19.22 -9.23
C ILE A 335 -5.41 -19.07 -8.20
N GLU A 336 -5.11 -18.38 -7.09
CA GLU A 336 -6.08 -18.03 -6.04
C GLU A 336 -7.24 -17.21 -6.64
N ARG A 337 -8.47 -17.56 -6.25
CA ARG A 337 -9.66 -16.79 -6.66
C ARG A 337 -9.71 -15.44 -5.99
N LEU A 338 -9.66 -14.39 -6.79
CA LEU A 338 -9.85 -13.02 -6.34
C LEU A 338 -11.29 -12.54 -6.58
N GLU A 339 -11.69 -11.47 -5.90
CA GLU A 339 -13.03 -10.91 -6.01
C GLU A 339 -13.19 -10.10 -7.32
N LYS A 340 -14.00 -10.59 -8.23
CA LYS A 340 -14.25 -9.97 -9.54
C LYS A 340 -15.54 -9.13 -9.57
N HIS A 341 -16.38 -9.22 -8.52
CA HIS A 341 -17.68 -8.56 -8.43
C HIS A 341 -17.86 -7.83 -7.09
N PRO A 342 -16.96 -6.90 -6.72
CA PRO A 342 -16.95 -6.26 -5.40
C PRO A 342 -18.20 -5.41 -5.13
N ALA A 343 -18.90 -4.93 -6.18
CA ALA A 343 -20.15 -4.18 -6.05
C ALA A 343 -21.23 -4.92 -5.23
N ARG A 344 -21.24 -6.26 -5.25
CA ARG A 344 -22.19 -7.08 -4.47
C ARG A 344 -22.02 -6.94 -2.95
N LEU A 345 -20.88 -6.44 -2.51
CA LEU A 345 -20.57 -6.22 -1.10
C LEU A 345 -21.04 -4.85 -0.59
N ILE A 346 -21.48 -3.96 -1.49
CA ILE A 346 -21.99 -2.63 -1.13
C ILE A 346 -23.45 -2.76 -0.72
N PRO A 347 -23.83 -2.36 0.53
CA PRO A 347 -25.23 -2.34 0.96
C PRO A 347 -26.09 -1.49 0.00
N GLU A 348 -27.31 -1.93 -0.31
CA GLU A 348 -28.21 -1.24 -1.24
C GLU A 348 -28.44 0.24 -0.87
N ALA A 349 -28.63 0.51 0.42
CA ALA A 349 -28.84 1.86 0.94
C ALA A 349 -27.64 2.80 0.70
N MET A 350 -26.43 2.26 0.49
CA MET A 350 -25.19 3.04 0.31
C MET A 350 -24.71 3.10 -1.15
N ARG A 351 -25.42 2.51 -2.08
CA ARG A 351 -25.05 2.54 -3.52
C ARG A 351 -24.97 3.94 -4.10
N HIS A 352 -25.73 4.88 -3.57
CA HIS A 352 -25.76 6.27 -4.00
C HIS A 352 -24.92 7.22 -3.15
N GLY A 353 -24.14 6.71 -2.21
CA GLY A 353 -23.23 7.47 -1.35
C GLY A 353 -23.47 7.21 0.15
N THR A 354 -22.64 7.80 1.00
CA THR A 354 -22.81 7.82 2.45
C THR A 354 -23.52 9.11 2.87
N GLU A 355 -24.27 9.05 3.95
CA GLU A 355 -24.76 10.25 4.65
C GLU A 355 -23.55 11.05 5.19
N GLY A 356 -23.74 12.34 5.42
CA GLY A 356 -22.74 13.24 5.97
C GLY A 356 -22.64 14.55 5.18
N GLU A 357 -22.33 15.62 5.90
CA GLU A 357 -22.13 16.93 5.27
C GLU A 357 -20.85 16.95 4.44
N VAL A 358 -20.95 17.51 3.23
CA VAL A 358 -19.82 17.73 2.35
C VAL A 358 -19.79 19.19 1.91
N VAL A 359 -18.67 19.87 2.10
CA VAL A 359 -18.49 21.26 1.69
C VAL A 359 -18.02 21.29 0.24
N LYS A 360 -18.81 21.89 -0.64
CA LYS A 360 -18.44 22.10 -2.05
C LYS A 360 -17.53 23.32 -2.17
N VAL A 361 -16.41 23.15 -2.87
CA VAL A 361 -15.42 24.20 -3.11
C VAL A 361 -15.19 24.34 -4.60
N ASP A 362 -15.46 25.52 -5.14
CA ASP A 362 -15.14 25.89 -6.51
C ASP A 362 -13.70 26.41 -6.59
N LEU A 363 -12.81 25.64 -7.23
CA LEU A 363 -11.39 25.96 -7.38
C LEU A 363 -11.09 26.92 -8.52
N ASN A 364 -12.09 27.35 -9.29
CA ASN A 364 -11.92 28.35 -10.35
C ASN A 364 -12.04 29.80 -9.82
N ARG A 365 -12.34 29.95 -8.53
CA ARG A 365 -12.32 31.23 -7.84
C ARG A 365 -10.88 31.67 -7.51
N PRO A 366 -10.66 32.98 -7.26
CA PRO A 366 -9.37 33.45 -6.76
C PRO A 366 -8.91 32.69 -5.50
N MET A 367 -7.60 32.43 -5.38
CA MET A 367 -7.04 31.66 -4.27
C MET A 367 -7.40 32.24 -2.89
N ASP A 368 -7.49 33.57 -2.77
CA ASP A 368 -7.87 34.21 -1.51
C ASP A 368 -9.31 33.92 -1.11
N GLU A 369 -10.24 33.78 -2.06
CA GLU A 369 -11.61 33.40 -1.78
C GLU A 369 -11.72 31.92 -1.39
N ILE A 370 -10.94 31.05 -2.04
CA ILE A 370 -10.87 29.64 -1.69
C ILE A 370 -10.38 29.48 -0.25
N ARG A 371 -9.27 30.14 0.11
CA ARG A 371 -8.70 30.10 1.46
C ARG A 371 -9.68 30.65 2.51
N LYS A 372 -10.34 31.76 2.20
CA LYS A 372 -11.36 32.37 3.08
C LYS A 372 -12.53 31.42 3.32
N GLN A 373 -12.94 30.65 2.32
CA GLN A 373 -13.96 29.61 2.50
C GLN A 373 -13.44 28.48 3.38
N LEU A 374 -12.27 27.92 3.08
CA LEU A 374 -11.67 26.83 3.84
C LEU A 374 -11.47 27.18 5.32
N SER A 375 -11.08 28.43 5.62
CA SER A 375 -10.86 28.94 6.99
C SER A 375 -12.11 28.89 7.87
N GLN A 376 -13.30 28.72 7.30
CA GLN A 376 -14.55 28.63 8.07
C GLN A 376 -14.79 27.24 8.67
N TYR A 377 -14.03 26.21 8.23
CA TYR A 377 -14.27 24.83 8.59
C TYR A 377 -13.10 24.25 9.41
N PRO A 378 -13.38 23.38 10.38
CA PRO A 378 -12.35 22.72 11.17
C PRO A 378 -11.61 21.63 10.37
N VAL A 379 -10.49 21.16 10.91
CA VAL A 379 -9.81 19.94 10.41
C VAL A 379 -10.76 18.74 10.45
N SER A 380 -10.55 17.76 9.61
CA SER A 380 -11.40 16.59 9.31
C SER A 380 -12.68 16.91 8.52
N THR A 381 -12.96 18.16 8.18
CA THR A 381 -14.10 18.49 7.31
C THR A 381 -13.92 17.87 5.93
N ARG A 382 -14.96 17.17 5.45
CA ARG A 382 -15.02 16.57 4.12
C ARG A 382 -15.37 17.62 3.06
N LEU A 383 -14.58 17.64 2.01
CA LEU A 383 -14.70 18.56 0.89
C LEU A 383 -15.02 17.83 -0.42
N SER A 384 -15.74 18.51 -1.31
CA SER A 384 -15.91 18.14 -2.71
C SER A 384 -15.36 19.27 -3.57
N LEU A 385 -14.22 19.04 -4.21
CA LEU A 385 -13.49 20.03 -4.97
C LEU A 385 -13.87 19.94 -6.46
N SER A 386 -14.14 21.07 -7.12
CA SER A 386 -14.37 21.14 -8.57
C SER A 386 -13.63 22.32 -9.16
N GLY A 387 -12.96 22.12 -10.30
CA GLY A 387 -12.18 23.14 -11.01
C GLY A 387 -10.74 22.70 -11.27
N THR A 388 -9.85 23.66 -11.40
CA THR A 388 -8.46 23.46 -11.82
C THR A 388 -7.55 23.11 -10.64
N ILE A 389 -6.72 22.08 -10.81
CA ILE A 389 -5.64 21.69 -9.89
C ILE A 389 -4.35 21.54 -10.69
N VAL A 390 -3.23 22.01 -10.15
CA VAL A 390 -1.89 21.75 -10.68
C VAL A 390 -1.31 20.51 -10.00
N VAL A 391 -0.70 19.63 -10.76
CA VAL A 391 -0.08 18.40 -10.27
C VAL A 391 1.43 18.53 -10.36
N GLY A 392 2.12 18.27 -9.27
CA GLY A 392 3.58 18.25 -9.22
C GLY A 392 4.07 17.55 -7.96
N ARG A 393 5.16 16.82 -8.09
CA ARG A 393 5.75 16.09 -6.96
C ARG A 393 7.27 16.30 -6.89
N ASP A 394 8.04 15.34 -6.47
CA ASP A 394 9.45 15.46 -6.06
C ASP A 394 10.32 16.28 -7.03
N ILE A 395 10.44 15.84 -8.30
CA ILE A 395 11.31 16.53 -9.28
C ILE A 395 10.71 17.88 -9.67
N ALA A 396 9.38 17.98 -9.81
CA ALA A 396 8.73 19.26 -10.09
C ALA A 396 9.02 20.30 -9.01
N HIS A 397 8.94 19.91 -7.70
CA HIS A 397 9.29 20.80 -6.59
C HIS A 397 10.75 21.23 -6.63
N ALA A 398 11.67 20.29 -6.92
CA ALA A 398 13.09 20.62 -7.09
C ALA A 398 13.30 21.64 -8.23
N LYS A 399 12.63 21.47 -9.37
CA LYS A 399 12.70 22.41 -10.50
C LYS A 399 12.14 23.79 -10.16
N LEU A 400 11.05 23.86 -9.44
CA LEU A 400 10.48 25.14 -8.97
C LEU A 400 11.42 25.84 -7.99
N LYS A 401 12.07 25.08 -7.09
CA LYS A 401 13.09 25.63 -6.18
C LYS A 401 14.30 26.15 -6.95
N GLU A 402 14.81 25.43 -7.97
CA GLU A 402 15.90 25.89 -8.82
C GLU A 402 15.61 27.25 -9.48
N ARG A 403 14.34 27.54 -9.83
CA ARG A 403 13.93 28.87 -10.34
C ARG A 403 14.10 29.95 -9.30
N LEU A 404 13.58 29.71 -8.08
CA LEU A 404 13.75 30.66 -6.97
C LEU A 404 15.23 30.89 -6.63
N ASP A 405 16.05 29.84 -6.64
CA ASP A 405 17.50 29.95 -6.39
C ASP A 405 18.21 30.80 -7.45
N ARG A 406 17.69 30.90 -8.70
CA ARG A 406 18.18 31.79 -9.76
C ARG A 406 17.58 33.20 -9.68
N GLY A 407 16.72 33.47 -8.68
CA GLY A 407 16.06 34.78 -8.54
C GLY A 407 14.83 34.95 -9.46
N GLU A 408 14.32 33.87 -10.05
CA GLU A 408 13.07 33.88 -10.80
C GLU A 408 11.88 33.75 -9.84
N GLU A 409 10.70 34.21 -10.26
CA GLU A 409 9.48 33.97 -9.49
C GLU A 409 8.90 32.58 -9.72
N LEU A 410 8.04 32.13 -8.79
CA LEU A 410 7.20 30.97 -9.00
C LEU A 410 6.24 31.22 -10.18
N PRO A 411 5.99 30.22 -11.04
CA PRO A 411 5.01 30.33 -12.11
C PRO A 411 3.62 30.70 -11.58
N GLN A 412 2.88 31.49 -12.35
CA GLN A 412 1.56 31.99 -11.94
C GLN A 412 0.58 30.87 -11.60
N TYR A 413 0.62 29.75 -12.33
CA TYR A 413 -0.25 28.61 -12.07
C TYR A 413 -0.06 27.97 -10.69
N ILE A 414 1.14 28.08 -10.07
CA ILE A 414 1.39 27.63 -8.68
C ILE A 414 0.80 28.59 -7.65
N LYS A 415 0.61 29.85 -8.03
CA LYS A 415 -0.02 30.88 -7.17
C LYS A 415 -1.54 30.81 -7.27
N ASP A 416 -2.07 30.55 -8.46
CA ASP A 416 -3.51 30.63 -8.75
C ASP A 416 -4.28 29.35 -8.36
N HIS A 417 -3.64 28.17 -8.33
CA HIS A 417 -4.31 26.89 -8.17
C HIS A 417 -3.75 26.07 -7.02
N PRO A 418 -4.59 25.18 -6.39
CA PRO A 418 -4.09 24.16 -5.50
C PRO A 418 -3.06 23.26 -6.19
N ILE A 419 -2.10 22.75 -5.41
CA ILE A 419 -1.12 21.78 -5.91
C ILE A 419 -1.41 20.38 -5.35
N TYR A 420 -1.50 19.39 -6.24
CA TYR A 420 -1.73 18.00 -5.92
C TYR A 420 -0.44 17.19 -6.11
N TYR A 421 0.02 16.57 -5.04
CA TYR A 421 1.19 15.69 -5.09
C TYR A 421 0.76 14.32 -5.57
N ALA A 422 0.94 14.05 -6.83
CA ALA A 422 0.49 12.82 -7.46
C ALA A 422 1.31 12.45 -8.70
N GLY A 423 1.22 11.19 -9.11
CA GLY A 423 1.80 10.67 -10.35
C GLY A 423 0.96 9.51 -10.86
N PRO A 424 0.26 9.68 -11.98
CA PRO A 424 -0.68 8.69 -12.49
C PRO A 424 0.00 7.42 -13.01
N ALA A 425 -0.76 6.34 -13.12
CA ALA A 425 -0.45 5.21 -13.98
C ALA A 425 -0.68 5.58 -15.46
N LYS A 426 -0.33 4.69 -16.39
CA LYS A 426 -0.55 4.95 -17.82
C LYS A 426 -2.03 5.19 -18.12
N THR A 427 -2.28 6.09 -19.04
CA THR A 427 -3.64 6.45 -19.48
C THR A 427 -4.15 5.41 -20.48
N PRO A 428 -5.29 4.74 -20.22
CA PRO A 428 -5.95 3.90 -21.20
C PRO A 428 -6.43 4.71 -22.41
N GLU A 429 -6.49 4.07 -23.56
CA GLU A 429 -7.01 4.70 -24.78
C GLU A 429 -8.45 5.19 -24.57
N GLY A 430 -8.71 6.43 -24.98
CA GLY A 430 -10.03 7.07 -24.86
C GLY A 430 -10.38 7.61 -23.48
N MET A 431 -9.51 7.45 -22.47
CA MET A 431 -9.71 8.02 -21.14
C MET A 431 -8.92 9.32 -20.93
N PRO A 432 -9.37 10.23 -20.07
CA PRO A 432 -8.64 11.46 -19.76
C PRO A 432 -7.37 11.19 -18.95
N SER A 433 -7.34 10.11 -18.16
CA SER A 433 -6.23 9.78 -17.25
C SER A 433 -6.15 8.28 -16.96
N GLY A 434 -4.97 7.79 -16.60
CA GLY A 434 -4.77 6.54 -15.88
C GLY A 434 -5.14 6.68 -14.40
N SER A 435 -5.07 5.59 -13.64
CA SER A 435 -5.31 5.62 -12.19
C SER A 435 -4.48 6.72 -11.54
N PHE A 436 -5.14 7.62 -10.81
CA PHE A 436 -4.56 8.88 -10.36
C PHE A 436 -4.82 9.07 -8.86
N GLY A 437 -3.85 8.77 -8.04
CA GLY A 437 -3.96 8.90 -6.59
C GLY A 437 -2.83 9.70 -5.97
N PRO A 438 -2.99 10.13 -4.69
CA PRO A 438 -2.01 10.96 -4.02
C PRO A 438 -0.72 10.22 -3.71
N THR A 439 0.41 10.93 -3.74
CA THR A 439 1.68 10.49 -3.18
C THR A 439 1.85 10.97 -1.74
N THR A 440 2.83 10.40 -1.02
CA THR A 440 3.17 10.79 0.36
C THR A 440 3.62 12.24 0.44
N ALA A 441 2.93 13.03 1.25
CA ALA A 441 3.13 14.47 1.36
C ALA A 441 4.49 14.87 1.96
N GLY A 442 4.96 14.16 2.97
CA GLY A 442 6.15 14.53 3.76
C GLY A 442 7.44 14.73 2.97
N ARG A 443 7.53 14.15 1.75
CA ARG A 443 8.70 14.35 0.89
C ARG A 443 8.83 15.78 0.38
N MET A 444 7.72 16.51 0.28
CA MET A 444 7.68 17.91 -0.18
C MET A 444 7.73 18.93 0.97
N ASP A 445 7.76 18.48 2.23
CA ASP A 445 7.79 19.36 3.39
C ASP A 445 8.88 20.44 3.34
N PRO A 446 10.13 20.16 2.89
CA PRO A 446 11.19 21.17 2.82
C PRO A 446 10.91 22.36 1.90
N TYR A 447 9.96 22.23 0.98
CA TYR A 447 9.64 23.28 0.00
C TYR A 447 8.49 24.19 0.46
N VAL A 448 7.67 23.76 1.42
CA VAL A 448 6.37 24.38 1.71
C VAL A 448 6.51 25.83 2.17
N ASP A 449 7.32 26.10 3.19
CA ASP A 449 7.52 27.45 3.73
C ASP A 449 8.04 28.40 2.68
N LEU A 450 9.06 27.96 1.91
CA LEU A 450 9.64 28.74 0.82
C LEU A 450 8.60 29.08 -0.24
N PHE A 451 7.81 28.12 -0.71
CA PHE A 451 6.83 28.36 -1.77
C PHE A 451 5.67 29.23 -1.28
N GLN A 452 5.19 29.01 -0.06
CA GLN A 452 4.13 29.82 0.53
C GLN A 452 4.55 31.27 0.78
N SER A 453 5.80 31.49 1.19
CA SER A 453 6.35 32.86 1.33
C SER A 453 6.42 33.63 0.00
N HIS A 454 6.44 32.92 -1.14
CA HIS A 454 6.36 33.50 -2.50
C HIS A 454 4.92 33.46 -3.08
N GLY A 455 3.92 33.18 -2.26
CA GLY A 455 2.50 33.19 -2.63
C GLY A 455 2.05 31.96 -3.43
N GLY A 456 2.88 30.90 -3.50
CA GLY A 456 2.54 29.65 -4.19
C GLY A 456 2.22 28.52 -3.24
N SER A 457 1.64 27.43 -3.74
CA SER A 457 1.32 26.22 -2.95
C SER A 457 0.51 26.49 -1.67
N LEU A 458 -0.35 27.50 -1.70
CA LEU A 458 -1.15 27.91 -0.52
C LEU A 458 -2.23 26.88 -0.17
N VAL A 459 -2.65 26.05 -1.12
CA VAL A 459 -3.51 24.88 -0.88
C VAL A 459 -2.82 23.67 -1.48
N MET A 460 -2.45 22.72 -0.63
CA MET A 460 -1.74 21.49 -0.99
C MET A 460 -2.67 20.29 -0.82
N ILE A 461 -2.64 19.35 -1.75
CA ILE A 461 -3.43 18.11 -1.71
C ILE A 461 -2.48 16.93 -1.80
N ALA A 462 -2.55 15.98 -0.86
CA ALA A 462 -1.70 14.77 -0.86
C ALA A 462 -2.24 13.75 0.15
N LYS A 463 -1.41 12.77 0.54
CA LYS A 463 -1.74 11.82 1.60
C LYS A 463 -0.67 11.76 2.69
N GLY A 464 -1.10 11.35 3.87
CA GLY A 464 -0.23 11.12 5.02
C GLY A 464 0.00 12.36 5.88
N ASN A 465 0.64 12.13 7.01
CA ASN A 465 1.00 13.19 7.96
C ASN A 465 2.15 14.07 7.44
N ARG A 466 2.19 15.30 7.94
CA ARG A 466 3.24 16.29 7.63
C ARG A 466 4.10 16.57 8.87
N SER A 467 5.24 17.22 8.66
CA SER A 467 6.10 17.73 9.74
C SER A 467 5.53 19.02 10.35
N GLN A 468 5.99 19.38 11.55
CA GLN A 468 5.61 20.61 12.25
C GLN A 468 5.86 21.86 11.39
N GLN A 469 6.96 21.91 10.63
CA GLN A 469 7.29 23.04 9.77
C GLN A 469 6.19 23.37 8.75
N VAL A 470 5.42 22.38 8.29
CA VAL A 470 4.29 22.60 7.37
C VAL A 470 3.11 23.25 8.11
N THR A 471 2.81 22.79 9.32
CA THR A 471 1.78 23.40 10.16
C THR A 471 2.12 24.86 10.47
N ASP A 472 3.40 25.13 10.80
CA ASP A 472 3.89 26.48 11.08
C ASP A 472 3.83 27.37 9.82
N ALA A 473 4.22 26.86 8.65
CA ALA A 473 4.13 27.57 7.38
C ALA A 473 2.68 27.89 7.00
N CYS A 474 1.75 26.94 7.13
CA CYS A 474 0.33 27.17 6.89
C CYS A 474 -0.22 28.28 7.79
N LYS A 475 0.16 28.28 9.07
CA LYS A 475 -0.20 29.35 10.01
C LYS A 475 0.40 30.71 9.64
N ALA A 476 1.67 30.73 9.23
CA ALA A 476 2.37 31.97 8.89
C ALA A 476 1.88 32.62 7.61
N HIS A 477 1.55 31.81 6.58
CA HIS A 477 1.22 32.28 5.25
C HIS A 477 -0.26 32.13 4.87
N GLY A 478 -1.09 31.61 5.78
CA GLY A 478 -2.51 31.35 5.53
C GLY A 478 -2.74 30.20 4.57
N GLY A 479 -1.92 29.16 4.67
CA GLY A 479 -1.99 27.99 3.82
C GLY A 479 -2.87 26.87 4.39
N PHE A 480 -3.14 25.85 3.54
CA PHE A 480 -3.91 24.66 3.90
C PHE A 480 -3.25 23.39 3.35
N TYR A 481 -3.35 22.32 4.13
CA TYR A 481 -3.07 20.98 3.64
C TYR A 481 -4.34 20.14 3.65
N LEU A 482 -4.73 19.65 2.48
CA LEU A 482 -5.88 18.79 2.27
C LEU A 482 -5.42 17.35 2.05
N GLY A 483 -6.08 16.41 2.72
CA GLY A 483 -5.86 14.99 2.51
C GLY A 483 -6.72 14.46 1.37
N SER A 484 -6.11 13.80 0.39
CA SER A 484 -6.81 12.96 -0.57
C SER A 484 -6.75 11.49 -0.14
N ILE A 485 -7.79 10.71 -0.43
CA ILE A 485 -7.84 9.30 -0.04
C ILE A 485 -6.71 8.53 -0.76
N GLY A 486 -5.83 7.92 0.02
CA GLY A 486 -4.79 7.05 -0.52
C GLY A 486 -5.31 5.64 -0.77
N GLY A 487 -4.99 5.07 -1.92
CA GLY A 487 -5.41 3.73 -2.33
C GLY A 487 -6.35 3.74 -3.55
N PRO A 488 -7.53 4.37 -3.51
CA PRO A 488 -8.53 4.27 -4.58
C PRO A 488 -8.25 5.23 -5.73
N ALA A 489 -7.32 4.87 -6.60
CA ALA A 489 -6.88 5.71 -7.71
C ALA A 489 -7.69 5.53 -9.01
N ALA A 490 -8.30 4.37 -9.23
CA ALA A 490 -9.09 4.08 -10.41
C ALA A 490 -10.38 4.93 -10.44
N ILE A 491 -11.10 5.01 -9.32
CA ILE A 491 -12.34 5.79 -9.23
C ILE A 491 -12.08 7.30 -9.37
N LEU A 492 -10.96 7.81 -8.84
CA LEU A 492 -10.59 9.22 -9.02
C LEU A 492 -10.36 9.55 -10.49
N ALA A 493 -9.66 8.66 -11.22
CA ALA A 493 -9.44 8.82 -12.66
C ALA A 493 -10.74 8.78 -13.45
N GLN A 494 -11.64 7.87 -13.11
CA GLN A 494 -12.90 7.68 -13.85
C GLN A 494 -13.96 8.74 -13.53
N GLU A 495 -14.15 9.07 -12.25
CA GLU A 495 -15.27 9.91 -11.83
C GLU A 495 -14.88 11.39 -11.65
N SER A 496 -13.67 11.67 -11.16
CA SER A 496 -13.30 13.04 -10.76
C SER A 496 -12.46 13.77 -11.79
N ILE A 497 -11.53 13.11 -12.49
CA ILE A 497 -10.63 13.77 -13.43
C ILE A 497 -11.24 13.84 -14.82
N LYS A 498 -11.44 15.06 -15.34
CA LYS A 498 -12.11 15.32 -16.63
C LYS A 498 -11.14 15.64 -17.75
N ARG A 499 -10.02 16.28 -17.43
CA ARG A 499 -8.99 16.68 -18.39
C ARG A 499 -7.63 16.67 -17.73
N VAL A 500 -6.62 16.31 -18.51
CA VAL A 500 -5.20 16.35 -18.10
C VAL A 500 -4.40 17.03 -19.22
N GLU A 501 -3.55 17.99 -18.85
CA GLU A 501 -2.68 18.73 -19.76
C GLU A 501 -1.31 18.91 -19.13
N CYS A 502 -0.25 18.60 -19.87
CA CYS A 502 1.12 18.86 -19.42
C CYS A 502 1.45 20.35 -19.55
N LEU A 503 1.86 20.98 -18.46
CA LEU A 503 2.26 22.39 -18.45
C LEU A 503 3.76 22.55 -18.70
N GLU A 504 4.59 21.78 -17.98
CA GLU A 504 6.06 21.90 -18.06
C GLU A 504 6.74 20.54 -17.83
N TYR A 505 7.93 20.39 -18.37
CA TYR A 505 8.82 19.23 -18.21
C TYR A 505 8.23 17.91 -18.70
N PRO A 506 7.68 17.84 -19.94
CA PRO A 506 7.06 16.61 -20.45
C PRO A 506 8.02 15.42 -20.50
N GLU A 507 9.32 15.68 -20.60
CA GLU A 507 10.38 14.66 -20.58
C GLU A 507 10.48 13.92 -19.24
N LEU A 508 9.96 14.49 -18.17
CA LEU A 508 9.93 13.87 -16.83
C LEU A 508 8.78 12.88 -16.65
N GLY A 509 7.89 12.74 -17.63
CA GLY A 509 6.77 11.80 -17.55
C GLY A 509 5.89 12.06 -16.34
N MET A 510 5.75 11.07 -15.42
CA MET A 510 4.92 11.24 -14.22
C MET A 510 5.44 12.29 -13.22
N GLU A 511 6.66 12.76 -13.37
CA GLU A 511 7.27 13.84 -12.58
C GLU A 511 7.13 15.22 -13.23
N ALA A 512 6.51 15.31 -14.40
CA ALA A 512 6.18 16.57 -15.07
C ALA A 512 5.19 17.40 -14.23
N ILE A 513 5.03 18.67 -14.61
CA ILE A 513 3.98 19.52 -14.05
C ILE A 513 2.76 19.43 -14.95
N TRP A 514 1.63 19.05 -14.37
CA TRP A 514 0.37 18.87 -15.07
C TRP A 514 -0.70 19.83 -14.56
N ARG A 515 -1.65 20.15 -15.40
CA ARG A 515 -2.92 20.77 -15.05
C ARG A 515 -4.02 19.74 -15.23
N ILE A 516 -4.87 19.58 -14.23
CA ILE A 516 -6.05 18.72 -14.29
C ILE A 516 -7.31 19.53 -13.99
N GLU A 517 -8.39 19.18 -14.68
CA GLU A 517 -9.74 19.66 -14.35
C GLU A 517 -10.46 18.54 -13.61
N VAL A 518 -11.01 18.88 -12.45
CA VAL A 518 -11.71 17.90 -11.61
C VAL A 518 -13.15 18.32 -11.32
N GLU A 519 -13.99 17.30 -11.11
CA GLU A 519 -15.35 17.45 -10.61
C GLU A 519 -15.56 16.52 -9.41
N ASN A 520 -16.14 17.08 -8.34
CA ASN A 520 -16.45 16.35 -7.10
C ASN A 520 -15.27 15.54 -6.55
N PHE A 521 -14.07 16.07 -6.64
CA PHE A 521 -12.86 15.43 -6.14
C PHE A 521 -12.89 15.43 -4.59
N PRO A 522 -12.86 14.26 -3.92
CA PRO A 522 -12.97 14.17 -2.48
C PRO A 522 -11.65 14.57 -1.79
N ALA A 523 -11.76 15.43 -0.79
CA ALA A 523 -10.63 15.82 0.04
C ALA A 523 -11.07 16.11 1.49
N PHE A 524 -10.12 16.28 2.40
CA PHE A 524 -10.33 16.55 3.82
C PHE A 524 -9.37 17.62 4.30
N ILE A 525 -9.81 18.58 5.11
CA ILE A 525 -8.90 19.55 5.73
C ILE A 525 -8.07 18.82 6.79
N LEU A 526 -6.75 18.80 6.65
CA LEU A 526 -5.83 18.16 7.59
C LEU A 526 -4.96 19.16 8.36
N VAL A 527 -4.55 20.26 7.72
CA VAL A 527 -3.88 21.39 8.37
C VAL A 527 -4.54 22.66 7.86
N ASP A 528 -4.87 23.58 8.77
CA ASP A 528 -5.51 24.85 8.45
C ASP A 528 -4.58 26.07 8.64
N ASP A 529 -5.07 27.24 8.24
CA ASP A 529 -4.41 28.54 8.32
C ASP A 529 -4.25 29.07 9.75
N LYS A 530 -4.83 28.41 10.74
CA LYS A 530 -4.73 28.73 12.17
C LYS A 530 -3.67 27.91 12.90
N GLY A 531 -3.08 26.92 12.19
CA GLY A 531 -2.11 25.98 12.75
C GLY A 531 -2.76 24.80 13.46
N ASN A 532 -4.04 24.51 13.19
CA ASN A 532 -4.64 23.26 13.62
C ASN A 532 -4.16 22.13 12.71
N ASP A 533 -3.74 21.03 13.31
CA ASP A 533 -3.23 19.84 12.62
C ASP A 533 -3.98 18.61 13.15
N PHE A 534 -4.70 17.96 12.26
CA PHE A 534 -5.47 16.74 12.54
C PHE A 534 -4.63 15.66 13.24
N PHE A 535 -3.41 15.42 12.77
CA PHE A 535 -2.55 14.38 13.34
C PHE A 535 -2.04 14.74 14.73
N GLN A 536 -1.81 16.03 15.01
CA GLN A 536 -1.39 16.49 16.32
C GLN A 536 -2.54 16.43 17.32
N GLN A 537 -3.75 16.83 16.91
CA GLN A 537 -4.93 16.76 17.76
C GLN A 537 -5.21 15.32 18.21
N ILE A 538 -5.11 14.34 17.29
CA ILE A 538 -5.27 12.92 17.63
C ILE A 538 -4.21 12.44 18.61
N ARG A 539 -2.94 12.83 18.44
CA ARG A 539 -1.87 12.45 19.38
C ARG A 539 -2.08 12.99 20.78
N GLN A 540 -2.58 14.23 20.89
CA GLN A 540 -2.89 14.86 22.18
C GLN A 540 -4.08 14.19 22.87
N CYS A 541 -5.12 13.82 22.14
CA CYS A 541 -6.29 13.11 22.68
C CYS A 541 -5.95 11.67 23.13
N ALA A 542 -5.03 10.98 22.46
CA ALA A 542 -4.59 9.65 22.85
C ALA A 542 -3.75 9.61 24.16
N GLY A 543 -3.31 10.77 24.64
CA GLY A 543 -2.61 10.93 25.94
C GLY A 543 -3.52 11.34 27.11
N CYS A 544 -4.81 11.64 26.88
CA CYS A 544 -5.76 11.94 27.93
C CYS A 544 -6.51 10.68 28.37
N PRO A 545 -6.49 10.30 29.67
CA PRO A 545 -7.40 9.27 30.16
C PRO A 545 -8.83 9.74 29.92
N ARG A 546 -9.62 8.97 29.23
CA ARG A 546 -11.06 9.21 29.08
C ARG A 546 -11.70 9.22 30.47
N SER A 547 -12.21 10.36 30.88
CA SER A 547 -13.03 10.51 32.10
C SER A 547 -14.36 9.77 31.96
#